data_84fd2e5469bb36d2d332022114f92b81
#
_entry.id   84fd2e5469bb36d2d332022114f92b81
#
_cell.length_a   1.000
_cell.length_b   1.000
_cell.length_c   1.000
_cell.angle_alpha   90.00
_cell.angle_beta   90.00
_cell.angle_gamma   90.00
#
_symmetry.space_group_name_H-M   'P 1'
#
loop_
_entity.id
_entity.type
_entity.pdbx_description
1 polymer ?
#
loop_
_entity_poly.entity_id
_entity_poly.type
_entity_poly.pdbx_seq_one_letter_code
_entity_poly.pdbx_strand_id
1 'polypeptide(L)'
;MPVMDIQQIWDILPHRYPMLLVDRIEELEEERVVGIKNVTINEPFFTGHFPDIPVMPGVMIIEAMAQVAGILVLSSIPDRKNKLVLLAAVNEAKFRRPVVPGDQLRIEMKVIKRKSTIAKMNGVATVNGLVVAEAEMMCKLADRTDRV
;
A
#
# COMPACT_ATOMS: atom_id res chain seq x y z
N MET A 1 8.17 18.08 4.27
CA MET A 1 7.74 17.97 2.85
C MET A 1 7.67 16.51 2.45
N PRO A 2 6.58 16.07 1.82
CA PRO A 2 6.53 14.72 1.31
C PRO A 2 7.53 14.52 0.18
N VAL A 3 8.05 13.29 0.04
CA VAL A 3 8.95 12.91 -1.04
C VAL A 3 8.20 12.82 -2.36
N MET A 4 6.93 12.36 -2.31
CA MET A 4 6.05 12.31 -3.47
C MET A 4 4.65 12.78 -3.09
N ASP A 5 4.07 13.62 -3.94
CA ASP A 5 2.68 14.00 -3.87
C ASP A 5 1.81 13.06 -4.72
N ILE A 6 0.51 13.31 -4.74
CA ILE A 6 -0.43 12.44 -5.45
C ILE A 6 -0.19 12.39 -6.96
N GLN A 7 0.25 13.49 -7.57
CA GLN A 7 0.51 13.51 -9.01
C GLN A 7 1.70 12.63 -9.36
N GLN A 8 2.75 12.65 -8.52
CA GLN A 8 3.91 11.79 -8.69
C GLN A 8 3.55 10.32 -8.46
N ILE A 9 2.65 10.03 -7.50
CA ILE A 9 2.14 8.68 -7.27
C ILE A 9 1.35 8.19 -8.48
N TRP A 10 0.51 9.03 -9.09
CA TRP A 10 -0.21 8.68 -10.32
C TRP A 10 0.73 8.27 -11.46
N ASP A 11 1.91 8.88 -11.52
CA ASP A 11 2.89 8.56 -12.55
C ASP A 11 3.54 7.18 -12.34
N ILE A 12 3.50 6.67 -11.12
CA ILE A 12 4.11 5.39 -10.75
C ILE A 12 3.08 4.26 -10.69
N LEU A 13 1.97 4.45 -9.95
CA LEU A 13 0.93 3.44 -9.79
C LEU A 13 -0.16 3.58 -10.86
N PRO A 14 -0.60 2.45 -11.44
CA PRO A 14 -1.70 2.46 -12.40
C PRO A 14 -3.08 2.61 -11.75
N HIS A 15 -3.17 2.39 -10.44
CA HIS A 15 -4.42 2.46 -9.69
C HIS A 15 -5.07 3.83 -9.80
N ARG A 16 -6.41 3.85 -9.85
CA ARG A 16 -7.22 5.07 -9.83
C ARG A 16 -8.42 4.86 -8.92
N TYR A 17 -9.13 5.95 -8.63
CA TYR A 17 -10.32 5.89 -7.81
C TYR A 17 -11.26 4.75 -8.24
N PRO A 18 -11.81 3.92 -7.37
CA PRO A 18 -11.70 3.98 -5.91
C PRO A 18 -10.57 3.13 -5.32
N MET A 19 -9.67 2.59 -6.14
CA MET A 19 -8.64 1.64 -5.71
C MET A 19 -7.29 2.27 -5.37
N LEU A 20 -7.06 3.53 -5.67
CA LEU A 20 -5.83 4.20 -5.27
C LEU A 20 -5.93 4.59 -3.80
N LEU A 21 -5.07 4.00 -2.97
CA LEU A 21 -5.16 4.14 -1.51
C LEU A 21 -3.94 4.83 -0.88
N VAL A 22 -3.05 5.41 -1.70
CA VAL A 22 -1.86 6.09 -1.18
C VAL A 22 -1.97 7.57 -1.52
N ASP A 23 -1.93 8.44 -0.51
CA ASP A 23 -2.12 9.86 -0.68
C ASP A 23 -0.80 10.63 -0.84
N ARG A 24 0.26 10.18 -0.18
CA ARG A 24 1.60 10.73 -0.33
C ARG A 24 2.65 9.75 0.15
N ILE A 25 3.90 9.96 -0.26
CA ILE A 25 5.06 9.24 0.25
C ILE A 25 5.88 10.19 1.11
N GLU A 26 6.13 9.80 2.34
CA GLU A 26 6.89 10.59 3.31
C GLU A 26 8.39 10.35 3.21
N GLU A 27 8.78 9.08 3.02
CA GLU A 27 10.18 8.66 2.98
C GLU A 27 10.34 7.59 1.93
N LEU A 28 11.43 7.66 1.17
CA LEU A 28 11.75 6.67 0.14
C LEU A 28 13.25 6.45 0.14
N GLU A 29 13.66 5.23 0.46
CA GLU A 29 15.04 4.76 0.45
C GLU A 29 15.14 3.53 -0.45
N GLU A 30 16.33 3.00 -0.65
CA GLU A 30 16.53 1.84 -1.52
C GLU A 30 15.74 0.61 -1.07
N GLU A 31 15.67 0.37 0.25
CA GLU A 31 15.02 -0.82 0.80
C GLU A 31 13.89 -0.50 1.78
N ARG A 32 13.43 0.75 1.80
CA ARG A 32 12.39 1.17 2.73
C ARG A 32 11.56 2.31 2.14
N VAL A 33 10.26 2.27 2.40
CA VAL A 33 9.33 3.32 1.98
C VAL A 33 8.31 3.55 3.08
N VAL A 34 7.91 4.81 3.26
CA VAL A 34 6.85 5.19 4.17
C VAL A 34 5.80 5.97 3.40
N GLY A 35 4.58 5.46 3.39
CA GLY A 35 3.45 6.09 2.73
C GLY A 35 2.34 6.43 3.69
N ILE A 36 1.48 7.36 3.28
CA ILE A 36 0.33 7.84 4.06
C ILE A 36 -0.95 7.52 3.30
N LYS A 37 -1.92 6.96 4.01
CA LYS A 37 -3.30 6.81 3.58
C LYS A 37 -4.19 7.59 4.55
N ASN A 38 -4.87 8.61 4.06
CA ASN A 38 -5.90 9.31 4.84
C ASN A 38 -7.21 8.54 4.73
N VAL A 39 -7.75 8.11 5.85
CA VAL A 39 -9.00 7.33 5.90
C VAL A 39 -10.15 8.31 6.09
N THR A 40 -11.09 8.34 5.14
CA THR A 40 -12.22 9.26 5.20
C THR A 40 -13.54 8.53 5.02
N ILE A 41 -14.63 9.15 5.55
CA ILE A 41 -15.99 8.60 5.37
C ILE A 41 -16.41 8.55 3.89
N ASN A 42 -15.71 9.26 3.01
CA ASN A 42 -15.99 9.28 1.57
C ASN A 42 -15.50 8.02 0.84
N GLU A 43 -14.85 7.10 1.53
CA GLU A 43 -14.46 5.83 0.92
C GLU A 43 -15.68 4.97 0.62
N PRO A 44 -15.84 4.44 -0.60
CA PRO A 44 -17.02 3.66 -0.96
C PRO A 44 -17.27 2.45 -0.07
N PHE A 45 -16.21 1.79 0.44
CA PHE A 45 -16.38 0.57 1.26
C PHE A 45 -17.08 0.84 2.60
N PHE A 46 -17.08 2.06 3.13
CA PHE A 46 -17.76 2.34 4.39
C PHE A 46 -19.29 2.29 4.29
N THR A 47 -19.84 2.35 3.08
CA THR A 47 -21.27 2.19 2.88
C THR A 47 -21.76 0.82 3.34
N GLY A 48 -20.96 -0.21 3.13
CA GLY A 48 -21.34 -1.59 3.45
C GLY A 48 -20.54 -2.24 4.58
N HIS A 49 -19.53 -1.59 5.09
CA HIS A 49 -18.62 -2.23 6.07
C HIS A 49 -18.35 -1.30 7.27
N PHE A 50 -19.27 -1.19 8.20
CA PHE A 50 -20.58 -1.82 8.22
C PHE A 50 -21.64 -0.72 8.30
N PRO A 51 -22.89 -0.96 7.89
CA PRO A 51 -23.95 0.03 8.07
C PRO A 51 -23.98 0.55 9.52
N ASP A 52 -23.92 1.87 9.68
CA ASP A 52 -23.88 2.58 10.96
C ASP A 52 -22.59 2.44 11.79
N ILE A 53 -21.67 1.53 11.43
CA ILE A 53 -20.41 1.34 12.14
C ILE A 53 -19.27 1.22 11.12
N PRO A 54 -18.69 2.36 10.67
CA PRO A 54 -17.66 2.33 9.63
C PRO A 54 -16.34 1.83 10.18
N VAL A 55 -15.84 0.73 9.62
CA VAL A 55 -14.53 0.15 9.94
C VAL A 55 -13.84 -0.17 8.62
N MET A 56 -12.61 0.27 8.46
CA MET A 56 -11.85 -0.04 7.25
C MET A 56 -11.60 -1.55 7.15
N PRO A 57 -12.01 -2.19 6.04
CA PRO A 57 -11.76 -3.63 5.89
C PRO A 57 -10.27 -3.93 5.97
N GLY A 58 -9.91 -4.98 6.74
CA GLY A 58 -8.51 -5.39 6.88
C GLY A 58 -7.86 -5.68 5.53
N VAL A 59 -8.60 -6.26 4.60
CA VAL A 59 -8.10 -6.53 3.25
C VAL A 59 -7.73 -5.25 2.49
N MET A 60 -8.39 -4.13 2.77
CA MET A 60 -8.07 -2.85 2.17
C MET A 60 -6.83 -2.22 2.80
N ILE A 61 -6.56 -2.49 4.07
CA ILE A 61 -5.30 -2.10 4.71
C ILE A 61 -4.14 -2.84 4.05
N ILE A 62 -4.29 -4.14 3.82
CA ILE A 62 -3.29 -4.94 3.10
C ILE A 62 -3.08 -4.38 1.69
N GLU A 63 -4.14 -4.01 0.99
CA GLU A 63 -4.02 -3.40 -0.35
C GLU A 63 -3.24 -2.08 -0.30
N ALA A 64 -3.54 -1.22 0.67
CA ALA A 64 -2.80 0.04 0.85
C ALA A 64 -1.31 -0.22 1.09
N MET A 65 -0.99 -1.21 1.94
CA MET A 65 0.40 -1.63 2.19
C MET A 65 1.06 -2.14 0.91
N ALA A 66 0.36 -2.94 0.12
CA ALA A 66 0.87 -3.46 -1.15
C ALA A 66 1.15 -2.34 -2.16
N GLN A 67 0.31 -1.31 -2.19
CA GLN A 67 0.52 -0.16 -3.06
C GLN A 67 1.75 0.66 -2.63
N VAL A 68 1.95 0.87 -1.35
CA VAL A 68 3.16 1.54 -0.84
C VAL A 68 4.40 0.73 -1.23
N ALA A 69 4.36 -0.59 -1.08
CA ALA A 69 5.43 -1.49 -1.52
C ALA A 69 5.65 -1.37 -3.04
N GLY A 70 4.58 -1.30 -3.81
CA GLY A 70 4.63 -1.15 -5.27
C GLY A 70 5.33 0.13 -5.71
N ILE A 71 5.15 1.20 -4.99
CA ILE A 71 5.86 2.46 -5.26
C ILE A 71 7.37 2.27 -5.12
N LEU A 72 7.81 1.59 -4.05
CA LEU A 72 9.24 1.30 -3.87
C LEU A 72 9.78 0.47 -5.04
N VAL A 73 9.09 -0.60 -5.41
CA VAL A 73 9.53 -1.49 -6.49
C VAL A 73 9.57 -0.76 -7.83
N LEU A 74 8.52 -0.03 -8.17
CA LEU A 74 8.39 0.62 -9.48
C LEU A 74 9.25 1.87 -9.63
N SER A 75 9.53 2.59 -8.56
CA SER A 75 10.27 3.86 -8.64
C SER A 75 11.68 3.68 -9.18
N SER A 76 12.28 2.51 -9.03
CA SER A 76 13.62 2.19 -9.54
C SER A 76 13.61 1.50 -10.92
N ILE A 77 12.44 1.28 -11.52
CA ILE A 77 12.29 0.58 -12.81
C ILE A 77 12.11 1.60 -13.93
N PRO A 78 13.06 1.68 -14.90
CA PRO A 78 12.94 2.64 -16.01
C PRO A 78 11.70 2.41 -16.88
N ASP A 79 11.31 1.16 -17.07
CA ASP A 79 10.18 0.72 -17.90
C ASP A 79 8.89 0.52 -17.10
N ARG A 80 8.73 1.28 -16.02
CA ARG A 80 7.61 1.07 -15.08
C ARG A 80 6.23 1.23 -15.69
N LYS A 81 6.08 2.03 -16.77
CA LYS A 81 4.78 2.21 -17.43
C LYS A 81 4.26 0.94 -18.10
N ASN A 82 5.16 0.01 -18.40
CA ASN A 82 4.82 -1.30 -18.96
C ASN A 82 4.76 -2.41 -17.92
N LYS A 83 4.88 -2.06 -16.64
CA LYS A 83 4.93 -3.02 -15.54
C LYS A 83 3.76 -2.87 -14.60
N LEU A 84 3.44 -3.96 -13.92
CA LEU A 84 2.51 -4.02 -12.80
C LEU A 84 3.22 -4.68 -11.62
N VAL A 85 2.84 -4.30 -10.43
CA VAL A 85 3.22 -5.01 -9.22
C VAL A 85 2.00 -5.72 -8.69
N LEU A 86 2.07 -7.05 -8.65
CA LEU A 86 0.99 -7.90 -8.20
C LEU A 86 1.29 -8.44 -6.81
N LEU A 87 0.29 -8.50 -5.96
CA LEU A 87 0.41 -9.12 -4.65
C LEU A 87 0.36 -10.64 -4.83
N ALA A 88 1.48 -11.32 -4.58
CA ALA A 88 1.60 -12.76 -4.82
C ALA A 88 1.32 -13.58 -3.57
N ALA A 89 1.67 -13.08 -2.37
CA ALA A 89 1.44 -13.79 -1.12
C ALA A 89 1.36 -12.81 0.04
N VAL A 90 0.59 -13.18 1.05
CA VAL A 90 0.51 -12.47 2.32
C VAL A 90 0.68 -13.49 3.43
N ASN A 91 1.67 -13.27 4.30
CA ASN A 91 1.94 -14.15 5.42
C ASN A 91 1.89 -13.35 6.72
N GLU A 92 1.51 -14.01 7.81
CA GLU A 92 1.54 -13.42 9.15
C GLU A 92 0.77 -12.09 9.25
N ALA A 93 -0.33 -11.96 8.51
CA ALA A 93 -1.15 -10.76 8.58
C ALA A 93 -1.89 -10.71 9.92
N LYS A 94 -1.74 -9.59 10.63
CA LYS A 94 -2.38 -9.36 11.93
C LYS A 94 -3.00 -7.98 11.95
N PHE A 95 -4.25 -7.92 12.42
CA PHE A 95 -5.01 -6.70 12.58
C PHE A 95 -5.23 -6.47 14.06
N ARG A 96 -4.51 -5.50 14.62
CA ARG A 96 -4.45 -5.32 16.07
C ARG A 96 -5.45 -4.32 16.61
N ARG A 97 -5.89 -3.38 15.77
CA ARG A 97 -6.84 -2.33 16.14
C ARG A 97 -7.70 -1.97 14.94
N PRO A 98 -8.98 -1.63 15.15
CA PRO A 98 -9.82 -1.14 14.07
C PRO A 98 -9.32 0.21 13.55
N VAL A 99 -9.47 0.43 12.24
CA VAL A 99 -9.19 1.69 11.58
C VAL A 99 -10.52 2.29 11.13
N VAL A 100 -10.74 3.54 11.47
CA VAL A 100 -12.02 4.22 11.27
C VAL A 100 -11.84 5.53 10.52
N PRO A 101 -12.91 6.09 9.93
CA PRO A 101 -12.82 7.41 9.29
C PRO A 101 -12.25 8.47 10.24
N GLY A 102 -11.33 9.29 9.73
CA GLY A 102 -10.59 10.28 10.51
C GLY A 102 -9.19 9.82 10.87
N ASP A 103 -8.90 8.51 10.78
CA ASP A 103 -7.56 8.01 11.03
C ASP A 103 -6.64 8.31 9.84
N GLN A 104 -5.36 8.48 10.14
CA GLN A 104 -4.30 8.56 9.14
C GLN A 104 -3.41 7.34 9.31
N LEU A 105 -3.36 6.47 8.30
CA LEU A 105 -2.45 5.33 8.29
C LEU A 105 -1.07 5.78 7.85
N ARG A 106 -0.07 5.48 8.67
CA ARG A 106 1.33 5.56 8.30
C ARG A 106 1.82 4.15 8.03
N ILE A 107 2.21 3.90 6.80
CA ILE A 107 2.56 2.56 6.33
C ILE A 107 4.05 2.54 6.01
N GLU A 108 4.79 1.70 6.75
CA GLU A 108 6.20 1.46 6.49
C GLU A 108 6.37 0.07 5.88
N MET A 109 7.01 0.01 4.70
CA MET A 109 7.36 -1.25 4.05
C MET A 109 8.88 -1.35 3.97
N LYS A 110 9.43 -2.48 4.42
CA LYS A 110 10.86 -2.76 4.38
C LYS A 110 11.13 -4.00 3.55
N VAL A 111 12.10 -3.92 2.66
CA VAL A 111 12.55 -5.08 1.87
C VAL A 111 13.26 -6.07 2.79
N ILE A 112 12.81 -7.33 2.77
CA ILE A 112 13.47 -8.46 3.43
C ILE A 112 14.40 -9.13 2.43
N LYS A 113 13.91 -9.36 1.20
CA LYS A 113 14.64 -10.04 0.15
C LYS A 113 14.11 -9.59 -1.21
N ARG A 114 15.00 -9.30 -2.14
CA ARG A 114 14.62 -8.91 -3.48
C ARG A 114 15.45 -9.69 -4.49
N LYS A 115 14.76 -10.39 -5.42
CA LYS A 115 15.39 -11.15 -6.50
C LYS A 115 14.62 -10.91 -7.79
N SER A 116 15.31 -10.46 -8.84
CA SER A 116 14.73 -10.32 -10.17
C SER A 116 13.35 -9.64 -10.11
N THR A 117 12.26 -10.41 -10.30
CA THR A 117 10.89 -9.90 -10.39
C THR A 117 10.10 -10.08 -9.08
N ILE A 118 10.75 -10.54 -8.00
CA ILE A 118 10.07 -10.81 -6.74
C ILE A 118 10.69 -9.99 -5.61
N ALA A 119 9.85 -9.35 -4.81
CA ALA A 119 10.25 -8.65 -3.60
C ALA A 119 9.45 -9.17 -2.42
N LYS A 120 10.14 -9.60 -1.37
CA LYS A 120 9.55 -9.98 -0.09
C LYS A 120 9.73 -8.81 0.85
N MET A 121 8.64 -8.34 1.46
CA MET A 121 8.64 -7.13 2.27
C MET A 121 7.89 -7.34 3.57
N ASN A 122 8.34 -6.66 4.60
CA ASN A 122 7.63 -6.61 5.88
C ASN A 122 6.98 -5.24 6.02
N GLY A 123 5.70 -5.23 6.38
CA GLY A 123 4.92 -4.01 6.49
C GLY A 123 4.34 -3.81 7.88
N VAL A 124 4.32 -2.55 8.30
CA VAL A 124 3.69 -2.13 9.56
C VAL A 124 2.87 -0.88 9.28
N ALA A 125 1.59 -0.92 9.64
CA ALA A 125 0.70 0.23 9.56
C ALA A 125 0.39 0.74 10.97
N THR A 126 0.51 2.04 11.17
CA THR A 126 0.26 2.68 12.45
C THR A 126 -0.75 3.82 12.31
N VAL A 127 -1.47 4.09 13.40
CA VAL A 127 -2.30 5.28 13.57
C VAL A 127 -1.89 5.93 14.88
N ASN A 128 -1.49 7.20 14.85
CA ASN A 128 -1.02 7.93 16.02
C ASN A 128 0.09 7.15 16.79
N GLY A 129 0.99 6.51 16.04
CA GLY A 129 2.10 5.76 16.62
C GLY A 129 1.76 4.36 17.13
N LEU A 130 0.49 3.94 17.09
CA LEU A 130 0.06 2.62 17.54
C LEU A 130 -0.11 1.68 16.35
N VAL A 131 0.45 0.48 16.44
CA VAL A 131 0.33 -0.53 15.39
C VAL A 131 -1.13 -0.97 15.24
N VAL A 132 -1.68 -0.80 14.04
CA VAL A 132 -3.04 -1.26 13.70
C VAL A 132 -3.02 -2.52 12.86
N ALA A 133 -1.99 -2.70 12.02
CA ALA A 133 -1.83 -3.90 11.21
C ALA A 133 -0.37 -4.15 10.90
N GLU A 134 -0.04 -5.41 10.68
CA GLU A 134 1.29 -5.81 10.22
C GLU A 134 1.16 -7.05 9.32
N ALA A 135 2.04 -7.17 8.35
CA ALA A 135 2.04 -8.32 7.44
C ALA A 135 3.38 -8.45 6.74
N GLU A 136 3.72 -9.68 6.39
CA GLU A 136 4.78 -9.98 5.44
C GLU A 136 4.11 -10.25 4.11
N MET A 137 4.61 -9.64 3.03
CA MET A 137 4.01 -9.83 1.72
C MET A 137 5.06 -10.04 0.66
N MET A 138 4.67 -10.76 -0.38
CA MET A 138 5.49 -11.00 -1.55
C MET A 138 4.84 -10.31 -2.74
N CYS A 139 5.58 -9.42 -3.39
CA CYS A 139 5.14 -8.70 -4.57
C CYS A 139 5.88 -9.23 -5.79
N LYS A 140 5.17 -9.35 -6.90
CA LYS A 140 5.72 -9.82 -8.18
C LYS A 140 5.60 -8.72 -9.22
N LEU A 141 6.74 -8.41 -9.86
CA LEU A 141 6.76 -7.51 -11.01
C LEU A 141 6.37 -8.29 -12.26
N ALA A 142 5.39 -7.80 -13.00
CA ALA A 142 4.90 -8.43 -14.22
C ALA A 142 4.73 -7.41 -15.34
N ASP A 143 4.79 -7.87 -16.59
CA ASP A 143 4.49 -7.02 -17.73
C ASP A 143 2.98 -6.81 -17.86
N ARG A 144 2.54 -5.64 -18.27
CA ARG A 144 1.11 -5.33 -18.44
C ARG A 144 0.45 -6.19 -19.51
N THR A 145 1.23 -6.76 -20.43
CA THR A 145 0.74 -7.63 -21.48
C THR A 145 0.53 -9.07 -21.04
N ASP A 146 1.08 -9.44 -19.87
CA ASP A 146 0.95 -10.79 -19.35
C ASP A 146 -0.47 -11.01 -18.83
N ARG A 147 -1.02 -12.19 -19.14
CA ARG A 147 -2.25 -12.66 -18.49
C ARG A 147 -1.88 -13.47 -17.27
N VAL A 148 -2.44 -13.08 -16.17
CA VAL A 148 -2.15 -13.72 -14.88
C VAL A 148 -3.25 -14.70 -14.54
#